data_54b00212e288d6477c38e5f57a573128
#
_entry.id   54b00212e288d6477c38e5f57a573128
#
_cell.length_a   1.000
_cell.length_b   1.000
_cell.length_c   1.000
_cell.angle_alpha   90.00
_cell.angle_beta   90.00
_cell.angle_gamma   90.00
#
_symmetry.space_group_name_H-M   'P 1'
#
loop_
_entity.id
_entity.type
_entity.pdbx_description
1 polymer ?
#
loop_
_entity_poly.entity_id
_entity_poly.type
_entity_poly.pdbx_seq_one_letter_code
_entity_poly.pdbx_strand_id
1 'polypeptide(L)'
;MANYSPEEIISLIDNHYDLTEPLRTRMDDDHKLYRLEEFDAGEGYQSYTSNEPQVYADKLIAWMTSAEMIVRIPYGNSDREQRENNDAKEKFLIGMIKAGDERLTMRMQPGIRQQLAWFICLRGWYAGRALLVKDDDGETYVDIQPWDALHTYWGEGKHGLSWACYKTKKTPSEIKAIWDVEVGGEGADLDDDDAIDVYDFYDDEDNIVCTDEMVLKSATKHGGAGVPVFLGPVGSNPLVQAITHTGNLDTVEDY
;
A
#
# COMPACT_ATOMS: atom_id res chain seq x y z
N MET A 1 -25.51 -5.11 -1.02
CA MET A 1 -24.25 -5.77 -1.34
C MET A 1 -23.85 -5.30 -2.74
N ALA A 2 -22.90 -4.44 -2.85
CA ALA A 2 -22.31 -4.10 -4.14
C ALA A 2 -21.42 -5.28 -4.53
N ASN A 3 -21.86 -6.10 -5.46
CA ASN A 3 -21.07 -7.20 -5.97
C ASN A 3 -20.29 -6.65 -7.17
N TYR A 4 -19.11 -6.10 -6.92
CA TYR A 4 -18.26 -5.58 -7.99
C TYR A 4 -17.79 -6.71 -8.90
N SER A 5 -17.97 -6.54 -10.21
CA SER A 5 -17.34 -7.40 -11.21
C SER A 5 -15.86 -6.99 -11.43
N PRO A 6 -15.02 -7.87 -11.97
CA PRO A 6 -13.64 -7.49 -12.33
C PRO A 6 -13.58 -6.25 -13.23
N GLU A 7 -14.47 -6.13 -14.22
CA GLU A 7 -14.51 -4.98 -15.13
C GLU A 7 -14.89 -3.68 -14.41
N GLU A 8 -15.78 -3.73 -13.40
CA GLU A 8 -16.14 -2.56 -12.60
C GLU A 8 -14.96 -2.13 -11.72
N ILE A 9 -14.24 -3.08 -11.11
CA ILE A 9 -13.04 -2.81 -10.31
C ILE A 9 -11.96 -2.15 -11.18
N ILE A 10 -11.69 -2.70 -12.35
CA ILE A 10 -10.69 -2.16 -13.29
C ILE A 10 -11.09 -0.75 -13.73
N SER A 11 -12.37 -0.53 -14.05
CA SER A 11 -12.85 0.80 -14.43
C SER A 11 -12.66 1.84 -13.32
N LEU A 12 -12.86 1.46 -12.05
CA LEU A 12 -12.58 2.33 -10.90
C LEU A 12 -11.08 2.66 -10.81
N ILE A 13 -10.23 1.67 -11.04
CA ILE A 13 -8.78 1.81 -11.00
C ILE A 13 -8.29 2.72 -12.13
N ASP A 14 -8.77 2.51 -13.35
CA ASP A 14 -8.37 3.31 -14.52
C ASP A 14 -8.79 4.77 -14.34
N ASN A 15 -10.02 5.02 -13.90
CA ASN A 15 -10.48 6.38 -13.59
C ASN A 15 -9.61 7.05 -12.51
N HIS A 16 -9.23 6.31 -11.47
CA HIS A 16 -8.36 6.85 -10.42
C HIS A 16 -6.93 7.05 -10.93
N TYR A 17 -6.45 6.16 -11.79
CA TYR A 17 -5.13 6.30 -12.42
C TYR A 17 -5.04 7.60 -13.22
N ASP A 18 -6.01 7.88 -14.08
CA ASP A 18 -6.06 9.09 -14.89
C ASP A 18 -6.05 10.37 -14.03
N LEU A 19 -6.81 10.35 -12.92
CA LEU A 19 -6.85 11.49 -11.98
C LEU A 19 -5.52 11.67 -11.22
N THR A 20 -4.76 10.61 -10.99
CA THR A 20 -3.54 10.63 -10.19
C THR A 20 -2.26 10.40 -11.00
N GLU A 21 -2.35 10.41 -12.33
CA GLU A 21 -1.20 10.18 -13.21
C GLU A 21 -0.01 11.11 -12.89
N PRO A 22 -0.18 12.42 -12.68
CA PRO A 22 0.94 13.30 -12.34
C PRO A 22 1.63 12.92 -11.02
N LEU A 23 0.85 12.51 -10.01
CA LEU A 23 1.39 12.03 -8.73
C LEU A 23 2.19 10.74 -8.92
N ARG A 24 1.68 9.82 -9.73
CA ARG A 24 2.34 8.54 -10.03
C ARG A 24 3.61 8.71 -10.83
N THR A 25 3.58 9.59 -11.83
CA THR A 25 4.77 9.95 -12.61
C THR A 25 5.87 10.48 -11.71
N ARG A 26 5.54 11.40 -10.78
CA ARG A 26 6.50 11.89 -9.81
C ARG A 26 7.05 10.79 -8.90
N MET A 27 6.20 9.91 -8.38
CA MET A 27 6.64 8.77 -7.55
C MET A 27 7.59 7.84 -8.29
N ASP A 28 7.38 7.66 -9.60
CA ASP A 28 8.24 6.84 -10.45
C ASP A 28 9.57 7.55 -10.73
N ASP A 29 9.53 8.85 -11.02
CA ASP A 29 10.74 9.65 -11.25
C ASP A 29 11.61 9.77 -9.99
N ASP A 30 11.02 9.94 -8.81
CA ASP A 30 11.73 9.89 -7.53
C ASP A 30 12.42 8.52 -7.33
N HIS A 31 11.76 7.42 -7.75
CA HIS A 31 12.35 6.08 -7.69
C HIS A 31 13.48 5.89 -8.72
N LYS A 32 13.33 6.40 -9.95
CA LYS A 32 14.41 6.40 -10.94
C LYS A 32 15.63 7.16 -10.45
N LEU A 33 15.40 8.32 -9.82
CA LEU A 33 16.46 9.11 -9.20
C LEU A 33 17.19 8.35 -8.08
N TYR A 34 16.44 7.64 -7.22
CA TYR A 34 17.01 6.75 -6.20
C TYR A 34 17.85 5.62 -6.81
N ARG A 35 17.40 5.01 -7.91
CA ARG A 35 18.10 3.94 -8.62
C ARG A 35 19.28 4.45 -9.45
N LEU A 36 19.52 5.75 -9.47
CA LEU A 36 20.56 6.40 -10.24
C LEU A 36 20.44 6.12 -11.75
N GLU A 37 19.20 6.02 -12.23
CA GLU A 37 18.97 5.86 -13.66
C GLU A 37 19.46 7.10 -14.42
N GLU A 38 20.09 6.88 -15.57
CA GLU A 38 20.57 7.97 -16.43
C GLU A 38 19.36 8.76 -16.96
N PHE A 39 19.45 10.08 -16.92
CA PHE A 39 18.48 10.94 -17.56
C PHE A 39 18.96 11.33 -18.97
N ASP A 40 18.03 11.51 -19.89
CA ASP A 40 18.33 11.99 -21.24
C ASP A 40 18.70 13.47 -21.21
N ALA A 41 19.99 13.76 -21.39
CA ALA A 41 20.51 15.12 -21.41
C ALA A 41 20.35 15.81 -22.79
N GLY A 42 19.81 15.10 -23.81
CA GLY A 42 19.70 15.55 -25.18
C GLY A 42 21.00 15.39 -26.00
N GLU A 43 20.88 15.59 -27.31
CA GLU A 43 22.00 15.44 -28.24
C GLU A 43 23.18 16.40 -27.90
N GLY A 44 24.37 15.84 -27.78
CA GLY A 44 25.60 16.58 -27.56
C GLY A 44 25.95 16.86 -26.09
N TYR A 45 25.11 16.40 -25.15
CA TYR A 45 25.38 16.49 -23.71
C TYR A 45 25.71 15.12 -23.12
N GLN A 46 26.55 15.10 -22.08
CA GLN A 46 26.78 13.90 -21.28
C GLN A 46 25.93 13.96 -20.03
N SER A 47 25.16 12.90 -19.76
CA SER A 47 24.46 12.77 -18.49
C SER A 47 25.45 12.41 -17.39
N TYR A 48 25.27 12.99 -16.23
CA TYR A 48 25.99 12.64 -15.02
C TYR A 48 25.00 12.47 -13.87
N THR A 49 24.93 11.26 -13.32
CA THR A 49 24.08 10.96 -12.17
C THR A 49 24.92 10.86 -10.91
N SER A 50 24.70 11.78 -9.97
CA SER A 50 25.32 11.73 -8.64
C SER A 50 24.64 10.64 -7.80
N ASN A 51 25.39 9.98 -6.90
CA ASN A 51 24.84 9.03 -5.93
C ASN A 51 24.24 9.69 -4.68
N GLU A 52 24.24 11.01 -4.61
CA GLU A 52 23.74 11.75 -3.43
C GLU A 52 22.26 11.46 -3.10
N PRO A 53 21.33 11.41 -4.06
CA PRO A 53 19.93 11.08 -3.77
C PRO A 53 19.77 9.74 -3.10
N GLN A 54 20.42 8.70 -3.60
CA GLN A 54 20.41 7.37 -2.99
C GLN A 54 20.99 7.37 -1.58
N VAL A 55 22.17 7.95 -1.40
CA VAL A 55 22.84 8.02 -0.09
C VAL A 55 22.00 8.80 0.92
N TYR A 56 21.33 9.87 0.48
CA TYR A 56 20.45 10.65 1.35
C TYR A 56 19.20 9.85 1.76
N ALA A 57 18.53 9.22 0.82
CA ALA A 57 17.37 8.37 1.09
C ALA A 57 17.72 7.21 2.03
N ASP A 58 18.82 6.50 1.77
CA ASP A 58 19.28 5.38 2.60
C ASP A 58 19.57 5.82 4.05
N LYS A 59 20.16 7.01 4.24
CA LYS A 59 20.38 7.58 5.58
C LYS A 59 19.06 7.91 6.28
N LEU A 60 18.09 8.50 5.58
CA LEU A 60 16.78 8.79 6.15
C LEU A 60 16.05 7.50 6.54
N ILE A 61 16.03 6.49 5.67
CA ILE A 61 15.44 5.19 5.95
C ILE A 61 16.12 4.56 7.17
N ALA A 62 17.45 4.57 7.24
CA ALA A 62 18.18 4.05 8.37
C ALA A 62 17.84 4.78 9.68
N TRP A 63 17.69 6.10 9.68
CA TRP A 63 17.27 6.87 10.86
C TRP A 63 15.85 6.54 11.28
N MET A 64 14.91 6.48 10.35
CA MET A 64 13.50 6.15 10.63
C MET A 64 13.36 4.73 11.20
N THR A 65 14.17 3.79 10.71
CA THR A 65 14.13 2.39 11.16
C THR A 65 14.90 2.13 12.44
N SER A 66 15.93 2.92 12.76
CA SER A 66 16.71 2.78 13.99
C SER A 66 16.03 3.40 15.22
N ALA A 67 15.12 4.38 15.03
CA ALA A 67 14.41 5.00 16.13
C ALA A 67 13.55 3.97 16.89
N GLU A 68 13.48 4.05 18.20
CA GLU A 68 12.57 3.22 18.98
C GLU A 68 11.11 3.61 18.70
N MET A 69 10.29 2.60 18.43
CA MET A 69 8.85 2.85 18.23
C MET A 69 8.15 2.95 19.59
N ILE A 70 7.53 4.07 19.84
CA ILE A 70 6.74 4.32 21.03
C ILE A 70 5.29 4.52 20.62
N VAL A 71 4.40 3.71 21.18
CA VAL A 71 2.96 3.91 21.08
C VAL A 71 2.49 4.56 22.37
N ARG A 72 1.77 5.69 22.26
CA ARG A 72 1.20 6.39 23.41
C ARG A 72 -0.26 6.72 23.17
N ILE A 73 -1.11 6.35 24.12
CA ILE A 73 -2.52 6.73 24.16
C ILE A 73 -2.63 7.98 25.04
N PRO A 74 -3.12 9.12 24.52
CA PRO A 74 -3.23 10.33 25.31
C PRO A 74 -4.07 10.12 26.57
N TYR A 75 -3.54 10.52 27.72
CA TYR A 75 -4.29 10.55 28.95
C TYR A 75 -5.08 11.86 29.00
N GLY A 76 -6.40 11.78 29.04
CA GLY A 76 -7.23 12.89 29.47
C GLY A 76 -7.11 13.08 31.01
N ASN A 77 -8.05 13.79 31.64
CA ASN A 77 -8.18 13.88 33.10
C ASN A 77 -8.67 12.54 33.68
N SER A 78 -7.94 11.47 33.47
CA SER A 78 -8.41 10.11 33.67
C SER A 78 -7.92 9.53 34.99
N ASP A 79 -8.80 8.77 35.63
CA ASP A 79 -8.56 7.99 36.82
C ASP A 79 -7.45 6.94 36.65
N ARG A 80 -6.93 6.41 37.74
CA ARG A 80 -5.87 5.40 37.75
C ARG A 80 -6.22 4.16 36.92
N GLU A 81 -7.47 3.71 36.98
CA GLU A 81 -7.96 2.55 36.21
C GLU A 81 -7.88 2.77 34.71
N GLN A 82 -8.19 3.98 34.22
CA GLN A 82 -8.03 4.32 32.79
C GLN A 82 -6.56 4.33 32.36
N ARG A 83 -5.63 4.74 33.24
CA ARG A 83 -4.20 4.71 32.95
C ARG A 83 -3.69 3.28 32.79
N GLU A 84 -4.04 2.39 33.72
CA GLU A 84 -3.67 0.96 33.65
C GLU A 84 -4.24 0.29 32.40
N ASN A 85 -5.47 0.63 32.00
CA ASN A 85 -6.09 0.14 30.77
C ASN A 85 -5.38 0.68 29.51
N ASN A 86 -4.98 1.95 29.50
CA ASN A 86 -4.25 2.54 28.38
C ASN A 86 -2.84 1.93 28.24
N ASP A 87 -2.14 1.70 29.35
CA ASP A 87 -0.84 1.01 29.34
C ASP A 87 -0.96 -0.43 28.79
N ALA A 88 -2.04 -1.14 29.10
CA ALA A 88 -2.32 -2.45 28.55
C ALA A 88 -2.57 -2.38 27.04
N LYS A 89 -3.33 -1.40 26.57
CA LYS A 89 -3.59 -1.17 25.14
C LYS A 89 -2.30 -0.78 24.38
N GLU A 90 -1.45 0.07 24.94
CA GLU A 90 -0.15 0.44 24.37
C GLU A 90 0.74 -0.80 24.17
N LYS A 91 0.84 -1.65 25.19
CA LYS A 91 1.59 -2.91 25.13
C LYS A 91 1.01 -3.88 24.09
N PHE A 92 -0.32 -3.97 24.02
CA PHE A 92 -1.00 -4.80 23.03
C PHE A 92 -0.69 -4.33 21.61
N LEU A 93 -0.78 -3.03 21.33
CA LEU A 93 -0.47 -2.47 20.01
C LEU A 93 0.99 -2.72 19.60
N ILE A 94 1.94 -2.55 20.53
CA ILE A 94 3.34 -2.86 20.28
C ILE A 94 3.53 -4.36 19.99
N GLY A 95 2.88 -5.23 20.77
CA GLY A 95 2.91 -6.68 20.57
C GLY A 95 2.34 -7.09 19.21
N MET A 96 1.24 -6.47 18.80
CA MET A 96 0.59 -6.69 17.50
C MET A 96 1.53 -6.34 16.33
N ILE A 97 2.21 -5.20 16.39
CA ILE A 97 3.15 -4.78 15.34
C ILE A 97 4.34 -5.74 15.29
N LYS A 98 4.89 -6.17 16.43
CA LYS A 98 5.98 -7.16 16.47
C LYS A 98 5.56 -8.50 15.87
N ALA A 99 4.37 -8.98 16.20
CA ALA A 99 3.83 -10.20 15.61
C ALA A 99 3.63 -10.06 14.09
N GLY A 100 3.22 -8.87 13.61
CA GLY A 100 3.17 -8.56 12.18
C GLY A 100 4.55 -8.61 11.52
N ASP A 101 5.57 -8.04 12.15
CA ASP A 101 6.95 -8.10 11.67
C ASP A 101 7.48 -9.54 11.58
N GLU A 102 7.19 -10.38 12.57
CA GLU A 102 7.56 -11.80 12.54
C GLU A 102 6.93 -12.55 11.36
N ARG A 103 5.65 -12.28 11.08
CA ARG A 103 4.96 -12.89 9.92
C ARG A 103 5.51 -12.42 8.57
N LEU A 104 5.83 -11.13 8.43
CA LEU A 104 6.48 -10.63 7.23
C LEU A 104 7.86 -11.27 7.03
N THR A 105 8.62 -11.44 8.13
CA THR A 105 9.92 -12.12 8.09
C THR A 105 9.79 -13.59 7.65
N MET A 106 8.76 -14.31 8.11
CA MET A 106 8.46 -15.68 7.64
C MET A 106 8.13 -15.71 6.14
N ARG A 107 7.58 -14.63 5.59
CA ARG A 107 7.32 -14.45 4.14
C ARG A 107 8.55 -13.90 3.39
N MET A 108 9.73 -13.86 4.02
CA MET A 108 10.96 -13.27 3.47
C MET A 108 10.80 -11.79 3.07
N GLN A 109 9.93 -11.06 3.76
CA GLN A 109 9.72 -9.63 3.55
C GLN A 109 10.35 -8.80 4.67
N PRO A 110 10.80 -7.58 4.40
CA PRO A 110 11.24 -6.67 5.44
C PRO A 110 10.11 -6.35 6.42
N GLY A 111 10.44 -5.99 7.66
CA GLY A 111 9.45 -5.60 8.66
C GLY A 111 8.63 -4.37 8.26
N ILE A 112 7.45 -4.22 8.89
CA ILE A 112 6.47 -3.14 8.61
C ILE A 112 7.15 -1.77 8.60
N ARG A 113 7.96 -1.47 9.60
CA ARG A 113 8.65 -0.18 9.70
C ARG A 113 9.63 0.06 8.57
N GLN A 114 10.37 -0.96 8.16
CA GLN A 114 11.36 -0.83 7.10
C GLN A 114 10.67 -0.58 5.75
N GLN A 115 9.58 -1.30 5.46
CA GLN A 115 8.81 -1.10 4.26
C GLN A 115 8.16 0.29 4.24
N LEU A 116 7.50 0.70 5.33
CA LEU A 116 6.87 2.02 5.42
C LEU A 116 7.89 3.15 5.32
N ALA A 117 9.07 3.04 5.97
CA ALA A 117 10.12 4.04 5.86
C ALA A 117 10.61 4.19 4.42
N TRP A 118 10.74 3.08 3.70
CA TRP A 118 11.11 3.09 2.29
C TRP A 118 10.04 3.79 1.43
N PHE A 119 8.76 3.42 1.58
CA PHE A 119 7.66 4.06 0.84
C PHE A 119 7.52 5.55 1.18
N ILE A 120 7.61 5.91 2.44
CA ILE A 120 7.57 7.30 2.91
C ILE A 120 8.67 8.13 2.27
N CYS A 121 9.91 7.63 2.22
CA CYS A 121 11.04 8.35 1.66
C CYS A 121 11.00 8.47 0.14
N LEU A 122 10.54 7.44 -0.57
CA LEU A 122 10.63 7.39 -2.03
C LEU A 122 9.31 7.70 -2.75
N ARG A 123 8.17 7.55 -2.07
CA ARG A 123 6.86 7.85 -2.64
C ARG A 123 6.23 9.11 -2.04
N GLY A 124 6.71 9.56 -0.88
CA GLY A 124 6.09 10.65 -0.13
C GLY A 124 4.71 10.29 0.44
N TRP A 125 4.33 9.01 0.39
CA TRP A 125 3.06 8.46 0.85
C TRP A 125 3.28 7.18 1.63
N TYR A 126 2.35 6.87 2.52
CA TYR A 126 2.25 5.57 3.17
C TYR A 126 0.92 4.91 2.81
N ALA A 127 0.96 3.62 2.63
CA ALA A 127 -0.24 2.81 2.41
C ALA A 127 -0.06 1.43 3.04
N GLY A 128 -1.16 0.78 3.35
CA GLY A 128 -1.16 -0.59 3.82
C GLY A 128 -2.53 -1.05 4.27
N ARG A 129 -2.63 -2.33 4.51
CA ARG A 129 -3.83 -3.02 4.97
C ARG A 129 -3.62 -3.54 6.40
N ALA A 130 -4.66 -3.47 7.22
CA ALA A 130 -4.70 -4.08 8.53
C ALA A 130 -6.01 -4.87 8.71
N LEU A 131 -5.92 -6.19 8.81
CA LEU A 131 -7.05 -7.11 8.92
C LEU A 131 -6.95 -7.98 10.17
N LEU A 132 -8.11 -8.29 10.76
CA LEU A 132 -8.24 -9.40 11.69
C LEU A 132 -8.45 -10.69 10.88
N VAL A 133 -7.49 -11.58 10.96
CA VAL A 133 -7.51 -12.87 10.25
C VAL A 133 -7.56 -13.99 11.27
N LYS A 134 -8.28 -15.02 10.93
CA LYS A 134 -8.31 -16.28 11.68
C LYS A 134 -7.49 -17.30 10.91
N ASP A 135 -6.51 -17.92 11.58
CA ASP A 135 -5.71 -18.97 10.96
C ASP A 135 -6.44 -20.33 10.95
N ASP A 136 -5.80 -21.34 10.37
CA ASP A 136 -6.33 -22.69 10.26
C ASP A 136 -6.51 -23.37 11.62
N ASP A 137 -5.73 -22.97 12.62
CA ASP A 137 -5.81 -23.46 14.01
C ASP A 137 -6.92 -22.74 14.79
N GLY A 138 -7.54 -21.72 14.19
CA GLY A 138 -8.61 -20.94 14.78
C GLY A 138 -8.15 -19.78 15.65
N GLU A 139 -6.85 -19.48 15.70
CA GLU A 139 -6.32 -18.33 16.38
C GLU A 139 -6.54 -17.04 15.57
N THR A 140 -6.90 -15.96 16.27
CA THR A 140 -7.13 -14.65 15.63
C THR A 140 -5.90 -13.77 15.79
N TYR A 141 -5.46 -13.19 14.70
CA TYR A 141 -4.33 -12.26 14.67
C TYR A 141 -4.61 -11.05 13.78
N VAL A 142 -3.78 -10.02 13.92
CA VAL A 142 -3.81 -8.86 13.01
C VAL A 142 -2.77 -9.08 11.92
N ASP A 143 -3.22 -9.13 10.67
CA ASP A 143 -2.36 -9.14 9.49
C ASP A 143 -2.18 -7.70 9.00
N ILE A 144 -0.96 -7.20 9.13
CA ILE A 144 -0.59 -5.85 8.67
C ILE A 144 0.34 -6.03 7.48
N GLN A 145 -0.06 -5.47 6.36
CA GLN A 145 0.73 -5.52 5.13
C GLN A 145 0.92 -4.11 4.59
N PRO A 146 2.15 -3.57 4.60
CA PRO A 146 2.48 -2.34 3.89
C PRO A 146 2.29 -2.51 2.38
N TRP A 147 1.78 -1.46 1.74
CA TRP A 147 1.56 -1.40 0.30
C TRP A 147 2.40 -0.28 -0.32
N ASP A 148 2.86 -0.48 -1.55
CA ASP A 148 3.44 0.61 -2.32
C ASP A 148 2.33 1.56 -2.79
N ALA A 149 2.39 2.82 -2.39
CA ALA A 149 1.41 3.83 -2.78
C ALA A 149 1.31 4.00 -4.31
N LEU A 150 2.39 3.73 -5.04
CA LEU A 150 2.40 3.75 -6.51
C LEU A 150 1.40 2.75 -7.11
N HIS A 151 1.19 1.62 -6.46
CA HIS A 151 0.30 0.55 -6.89
C HIS A 151 -0.99 0.45 -6.07
N THR A 152 -1.26 1.47 -5.26
CA THR A 152 -2.47 1.58 -4.44
C THR A 152 -3.44 2.56 -5.10
N TYR A 153 -4.71 2.17 -5.19
CA TYR A 153 -5.80 2.94 -5.75
C TYR A 153 -6.90 3.08 -4.71
N TRP A 154 -7.63 4.18 -4.72
CA TRP A 154 -8.64 4.42 -3.70
C TRP A 154 -9.77 5.33 -4.18
N GLY A 155 -10.90 5.28 -3.50
CA GLY A 155 -12.00 6.22 -3.66
C GLY A 155 -12.33 6.87 -2.33
N GLU A 156 -12.62 8.16 -2.37
CA GLU A 156 -13.02 8.93 -1.19
C GLU A 156 -14.53 8.82 -0.98
N GLY A 157 -14.92 8.62 0.26
CA GLY A 157 -16.30 8.64 0.72
C GLY A 157 -16.53 9.74 1.76
N LYS A 158 -17.77 9.91 2.19
CA LYS A 158 -18.15 10.95 3.17
C LYS A 158 -17.40 10.86 4.51
N HIS A 159 -16.99 9.66 4.90
CA HIS A 159 -16.41 9.38 6.22
C HIS A 159 -15.02 8.73 6.15
N GLY A 160 -14.34 8.80 5.01
CA GLY A 160 -13.04 8.18 4.75
C GLY A 160 -13.02 7.48 3.40
N LEU A 161 -12.25 6.42 3.27
CA LEU A 161 -12.19 5.63 2.05
C LEU A 161 -13.55 4.94 1.80
N SER A 162 -14.03 4.96 0.57
CA SER A 162 -15.18 4.16 0.12
C SER A 162 -14.75 2.82 -0.49
N TRP A 163 -13.56 2.78 -1.05
CA TRP A 163 -12.90 1.57 -1.52
C TRP A 163 -11.39 1.80 -1.59
N ALA A 164 -10.64 0.71 -1.60
CA ALA A 164 -9.22 0.71 -1.90
C ALA A 164 -8.83 -0.57 -2.63
N CYS A 165 -7.84 -0.48 -3.51
CA CYS A 165 -7.32 -1.62 -4.26
C CYS A 165 -5.80 -1.59 -4.31
N TYR A 166 -5.18 -2.76 -4.15
CA TYR A 166 -3.76 -2.94 -4.34
C TYR A 166 -3.51 -3.80 -5.58
N LYS A 167 -2.80 -3.24 -6.54
CA LYS A 167 -2.41 -3.93 -7.76
C LYS A 167 -1.03 -4.55 -7.60
N THR A 168 -0.93 -5.85 -7.81
CA THR A 168 0.33 -6.61 -7.78
C THR A 168 0.48 -7.43 -9.05
N LYS A 169 1.70 -7.85 -9.33
CA LYS A 169 1.97 -8.82 -10.39
C LYS A 169 2.28 -10.18 -9.78
N LYS A 170 1.69 -11.22 -10.33
CA LYS A 170 1.85 -12.61 -9.91
C LYS A 170 2.03 -13.52 -11.10
N THR A 171 2.86 -14.55 -10.95
CA THR A 171 2.94 -15.62 -11.95
C THR A 171 1.75 -16.58 -11.83
N PRO A 172 1.39 -17.32 -12.90
CA PRO A 172 0.33 -18.34 -12.84
C PRO A 172 0.54 -19.35 -11.71
N SER A 173 1.80 -19.78 -11.49
CA SER A 173 2.17 -20.71 -10.42
C SER A 173 1.95 -20.12 -9.02
N GLU A 174 2.24 -18.83 -8.81
CA GLU A 174 1.95 -18.14 -7.54
C GLU A 174 0.45 -18.01 -7.30
N ILE A 175 -0.33 -17.67 -8.36
CA ILE A 175 -1.79 -17.56 -8.26
C ILE A 175 -2.39 -18.91 -7.86
N LYS A 176 -1.96 -19.99 -8.51
CA LYS A 176 -2.41 -21.35 -8.16
C LYS A 176 -2.03 -21.73 -6.73
N ALA A 177 -0.82 -21.39 -6.28
CA ALA A 177 -0.38 -21.69 -4.91
C ALA A 177 -1.15 -20.93 -3.83
N ILE A 178 -1.60 -19.69 -4.12
CA ILE A 178 -2.27 -18.83 -3.14
C ILE A 178 -3.78 -19.05 -3.11
N TRP A 179 -4.42 -19.17 -4.28
CA TRP A 179 -5.90 -19.22 -4.40
C TRP A 179 -6.46 -20.56 -4.91
N ASP A 180 -5.59 -21.53 -5.24
CA ASP A 180 -5.96 -22.82 -5.84
C ASP A 180 -6.77 -22.67 -7.14
N VAL A 181 -6.46 -21.63 -7.93
CA VAL A 181 -7.12 -21.28 -9.19
C VAL A 181 -6.12 -21.35 -10.32
N GLU A 182 -6.47 -22.01 -11.42
CA GLU A 182 -5.66 -22.01 -12.66
C GLU A 182 -6.07 -20.81 -13.52
N VAL A 183 -5.07 -19.99 -13.88
CA VAL A 183 -5.23 -18.86 -14.79
C VAL A 183 -4.70 -19.26 -16.15
N GLY A 184 -5.49 -18.94 -17.21
CA GLY A 184 -5.19 -19.42 -18.55
C GLY A 184 -6.00 -20.67 -18.84
N GLY A 185 -7.05 -20.56 -19.71
CA GLY A 185 -7.86 -21.69 -20.14
C GLY A 185 -7.04 -22.73 -20.93
N GLU A 186 -7.63 -23.93 -21.18
CA GLU A 186 -7.03 -24.95 -22.05
C GLU A 186 -6.61 -24.34 -23.41
N GLY A 187 -5.30 -24.16 -23.60
CA GLY A 187 -4.71 -23.60 -24.83
C GLY A 187 -4.19 -22.17 -24.71
N ALA A 188 -4.20 -21.54 -23.54
CA ALA A 188 -3.45 -20.30 -23.33
C ALA A 188 -1.95 -20.64 -23.24
N ASP A 189 -1.18 -20.10 -24.19
CA ASP A 189 0.30 -20.17 -24.22
C ASP A 189 0.87 -19.18 -23.18
N LEU A 190 0.43 -19.29 -21.90
CA LEU A 190 1.03 -18.52 -20.81
C LEU A 190 2.26 -19.29 -20.34
N ASP A 191 3.42 -18.69 -20.50
CA ASP A 191 4.64 -19.19 -19.88
C ASP A 191 4.54 -19.02 -18.36
N ASP A 192 5.11 -19.96 -17.60
CA ASP A 192 5.13 -19.91 -16.11
C ASP A 192 5.74 -18.61 -15.55
N ASP A 193 6.44 -17.85 -16.38
CA ASP A 193 7.09 -16.57 -16.06
C ASP A 193 6.23 -15.33 -16.41
N ASP A 194 5.07 -15.49 -17.05
CA ASP A 194 4.19 -14.38 -17.41
C ASP A 194 3.60 -13.72 -16.15
N ALA A 195 3.80 -12.42 -16.06
CA ALA A 195 3.34 -11.64 -14.91
C ALA A 195 1.91 -11.12 -15.14
N ILE A 196 0.95 -11.66 -14.37
CA ILE A 196 -0.46 -11.32 -14.43
C ILE A 196 -0.76 -10.26 -13.38
N ASP A 197 -1.53 -9.23 -13.75
CA ASP A 197 -2.01 -8.21 -12.84
C ASP A 197 -3.11 -8.80 -11.92
N VAL A 198 -2.88 -8.70 -10.61
CA VAL A 198 -3.82 -9.15 -9.57
C VAL A 198 -4.26 -7.95 -8.76
N TYR A 199 -5.55 -7.81 -8.61
CA TYR A 199 -6.23 -6.72 -7.92
C TYR A 199 -6.82 -7.20 -6.60
N ASP A 200 -6.29 -6.73 -5.47
CA ASP A 200 -6.80 -6.99 -4.12
C ASP A 200 -7.66 -5.79 -3.69
N PHE A 201 -8.97 -5.92 -3.90
CA PHE A 201 -9.97 -4.86 -3.74
C PHE A 201 -10.74 -5.00 -2.43
N TYR A 202 -10.95 -3.87 -1.77
CA TYR A 202 -11.70 -3.73 -0.52
C TYR A 202 -12.74 -2.61 -0.66
N ASP A 203 -13.96 -2.87 -0.26
CA ASP A 203 -14.97 -1.85 0.01
C ASP A 203 -15.28 -1.78 1.53
N ASP A 204 -16.41 -1.19 1.91
CA ASP A 204 -16.80 -1.05 3.32
C ASP A 204 -17.09 -2.38 4.02
N GLU A 205 -17.42 -3.44 3.30
CA GLU A 205 -17.82 -4.73 3.86
C GLU A 205 -16.99 -5.90 3.36
N ASP A 206 -16.63 -5.89 2.08
CA ASP A 206 -16.15 -7.07 1.37
C ASP A 206 -14.70 -6.88 0.85
N ASN A 207 -14.00 -8.00 0.71
CA ASN A 207 -12.76 -8.13 -0.01
C ASN A 207 -12.96 -9.05 -1.22
N ILE A 208 -12.48 -8.61 -2.38
CA ILE A 208 -12.51 -9.35 -3.64
C ILE A 208 -11.09 -9.37 -4.20
N VAL A 209 -10.64 -10.53 -4.68
CA VAL A 209 -9.37 -10.61 -5.43
C VAL A 209 -9.68 -11.10 -6.83
N CYS A 210 -9.22 -10.37 -7.84
CA CYS A 210 -9.45 -10.71 -9.24
C CYS A 210 -8.22 -10.40 -10.11
N THR A 211 -8.24 -10.96 -11.32
CA THR A 211 -7.45 -10.49 -12.47
C THR A 211 -8.37 -9.69 -13.39
N ASP A 212 -7.89 -9.27 -14.53
CA ASP A 212 -8.71 -8.68 -15.59
C ASP A 212 -9.74 -9.65 -16.20
N GLU A 213 -9.46 -10.95 -16.14
CA GLU A 213 -10.29 -11.98 -16.77
C GLU A 213 -11.17 -12.75 -15.79
N MET A 214 -10.79 -12.86 -14.51
CA MET A 214 -11.47 -13.75 -13.59
C MET A 214 -11.37 -13.36 -12.12
N VAL A 215 -12.31 -13.86 -11.32
CA VAL A 215 -12.30 -13.72 -9.86
C VAL A 215 -11.47 -14.85 -9.25
N LEU A 216 -10.39 -14.50 -8.53
CA LEU A 216 -9.55 -15.45 -7.79
C LEU A 216 -10.11 -15.74 -6.41
N LYS A 217 -10.69 -14.73 -5.76
CA LYS A 217 -11.35 -14.83 -4.46
C LYS A 217 -12.67 -14.08 -4.54
N SER A 218 -13.76 -14.80 -4.38
CA SER A 218 -15.11 -14.22 -4.32
C SER A 218 -15.26 -13.26 -3.13
N ALA A 219 -16.21 -12.32 -3.25
CA ALA A 219 -16.53 -11.37 -2.19
C ALA A 219 -16.65 -12.05 -0.82
N THR A 220 -15.79 -11.65 0.09
CA THR A 220 -15.69 -12.20 1.44
C THR A 220 -15.68 -11.07 2.45
N LYS A 221 -16.55 -11.11 3.45
CA LYS A 221 -16.62 -10.07 4.48
C LYS A 221 -15.33 -10.03 5.28
N HIS A 222 -14.72 -8.84 5.37
CA HIS A 222 -13.49 -8.65 6.17
C HIS A 222 -13.77 -8.30 7.64
N GLY A 223 -15.04 -8.05 8.00
CA GLY A 223 -15.46 -7.82 9.40
C GLY A 223 -14.99 -6.51 10.03
N GLY A 224 -14.34 -5.63 9.30
CA GLY A 224 -13.93 -4.30 9.75
C GLY A 224 -15.09 -3.30 9.70
N ALA A 225 -14.91 -2.18 10.40
CA ALA A 225 -15.81 -1.03 10.32
C ALA A 225 -15.29 -0.06 9.25
N GLY A 226 -15.61 -0.32 7.99
CA GLY A 226 -15.14 0.43 6.82
C GLY A 226 -13.91 -0.22 6.17
N VAL A 227 -13.38 0.43 5.15
CA VAL A 227 -12.24 -0.07 4.35
C VAL A 227 -11.02 -0.29 5.23
N PRO A 228 -10.46 -1.52 5.32
CA PRO A 228 -9.38 -1.86 6.25
C PRO A 228 -7.99 -1.42 5.75
N VAL A 229 -7.94 -0.31 5.06
CA VAL A 229 -6.74 0.24 4.43
C VAL A 229 -6.42 1.59 5.06
N PHE A 230 -5.17 1.77 5.47
CA PHE A 230 -4.63 3.05 5.87
C PHE A 230 -3.80 3.63 4.73
N LEU A 231 -4.01 4.89 4.43
CA LEU A 231 -3.39 5.59 3.31
C LEU A 231 -3.29 7.07 3.62
N GLY A 232 -2.19 7.69 3.22
CA GLY A 232 -2.03 9.13 3.33
C GLY A 232 -0.70 9.66 2.86
N PRO A 233 -0.63 10.98 2.60
CA PRO A 233 0.62 11.67 2.30
C PRO A 233 1.46 11.85 3.56
N VAL A 234 2.75 12.02 3.37
CA VAL A 234 3.68 12.36 4.44
C VAL A 234 3.80 13.88 4.54
N GLY A 235 3.48 14.39 5.73
CA GLY A 235 3.52 15.84 6.00
C GLY A 235 2.31 16.61 5.44
N SER A 236 2.30 17.92 5.68
CA SER A 236 1.29 18.82 5.12
C SER A 236 1.66 19.21 3.70
N ASN A 237 1.52 18.29 2.75
CA ASN A 237 1.78 18.63 1.36
C ASN A 237 0.53 19.23 0.72
N PRO A 238 0.50 20.54 0.37
CA PRO A 238 -0.63 21.17 -0.28
C PRO A 238 -0.94 20.57 -1.66
N LEU A 239 0.00 19.82 -2.27
CA LEU A 239 -0.20 19.07 -3.50
C LEU A 239 -1.35 18.07 -3.44
N VAL A 240 -1.63 17.49 -2.26
CA VAL A 240 -2.74 16.53 -2.11
C VAL A 240 -4.07 17.22 -2.31
N GLN A 241 -4.25 18.41 -1.76
CA GLN A 241 -5.49 19.19 -1.96
C GLN A 241 -5.63 19.65 -3.41
N ALA A 242 -4.54 20.01 -4.07
CA ALA A 242 -4.55 20.38 -5.48
C ALA A 242 -4.90 19.18 -6.39
N ILE A 243 -4.35 17.99 -6.11
CA ILE A 243 -4.65 16.77 -6.87
C ILE A 243 -6.09 16.33 -6.68
N THR A 244 -6.60 16.34 -5.45
CA THR A 244 -7.97 15.91 -5.15
C THR A 244 -9.04 16.90 -5.63
N HIS A 245 -8.72 18.18 -5.71
CA HIS A 245 -9.71 19.21 -6.07
C HIS A 245 -9.62 19.73 -7.50
N THR A 246 -8.46 19.69 -8.12
CA THR A 246 -8.27 20.28 -9.45
C THR A 246 -7.78 19.31 -10.51
N GLY A 247 -7.30 18.14 -10.13
CA GLY A 247 -6.67 17.20 -11.07
C GLY A 247 -5.45 17.78 -11.81
N ASN A 248 -4.98 18.96 -11.45
CA ASN A 248 -3.95 19.68 -12.18
C ASN A 248 -2.81 20.10 -11.25
N LEU A 249 -1.63 19.51 -11.47
CA LEU A 249 -0.39 19.86 -10.75
C LEU A 249 0.21 21.19 -11.17
N ASP A 250 -0.19 21.73 -12.34
CA ASP A 250 0.37 22.96 -12.90
C ASP A 250 0.10 24.20 -12.03
N THR A 251 -0.86 24.09 -11.08
CA THR A 251 -1.17 25.19 -10.14
C THR A 251 -0.28 25.24 -8.91
N VAL A 252 0.70 24.33 -8.78
CA VAL A 252 1.54 24.20 -7.59
C VAL A 252 2.93 24.79 -7.78
N GLU A 253 3.32 25.15 -9.00
CA GLU A 253 4.58 25.85 -9.26
C GLU A 253 4.63 27.30 -8.72
N ASP A 254 3.48 27.85 -8.29
CA ASP A 254 3.36 29.23 -7.78
C ASP A 254 3.36 29.37 -6.24
N TYR A 255 3.72 28.29 -5.47
CA TYR A 255 3.80 28.36 -4.00
C TYR A 255 5.19 28.09 -3.45
#